data_fedda5e72ff46bfba382da37b5b4dee2
#
_entry.id   fedda5e72ff46bfba382da37b5b4dee2
#
_cell.length_a   1.000
_cell.length_b   1.000
_cell.length_c   1.000
_cell.angle_alpha   90.00
_cell.angle_beta   90.00
_cell.angle_gamma   90.00
#
_symmetry.space_group_name_H-M   'P 1'
#
loop_
_entity.id
_entity.type
_entity.pdbx_description
1 polymer ?
#
loop_
_entity_poly.entity_id
_entity_poly.type
_entity_poly.pdbx_seq_one_letter_code
_entity_poly.pdbx_strand_id
1 'polypeptide(L)'
;MEGLELIPSENFTSVSVMQAVGSEMTNKYSEGYPGARYYGGNEYIDMAESLCQKRALEAFRLDPAKWGVNVQSLSGSPSNFQVYTALLKPHERIMALDLPHGGHLSHGYQTDTKKISAVSIFFETMPYRLNESTGYIDYDQLEKSATLFRPKLIVAGASAYARLYDYARIRKVCDKQKAIMLADMAHISGLVAADVIPSPFDYADVVTTTTHKSLRGPRGAMIFFRKGLKEINKQGQEVMYDYEDKINQTVFPGLQGGPHNHTITGLAVALKQVGN
;
A
#
# COMPACT_ATOMS: atom_id res chain seq x y z
N MET A 1 -10.34 23.79 -19.57
CA MET A 1 -10.94 22.45 -19.51
C MET A 1 -12.44 22.65 -19.36
N GLU A 2 -13.21 22.21 -20.34
CA GLU A 2 -14.67 22.50 -20.44
C GLU A 2 -15.52 21.26 -20.10
N GLY A 3 -14.90 20.14 -19.71
CA GLY A 3 -15.58 18.90 -19.38
C GLY A 3 -15.59 18.58 -17.89
N LEU A 4 -16.46 17.66 -17.51
CA LEU A 4 -16.46 17.04 -16.18
C LEU A 4 -15.56 15.80 -16.21
N GLU A 5 -14.51 15.80 -15.37
CA GLU A 5 -13.64 14.62 -15.23
C GLU A 5 -14.35 13.56 -14.38
N LEU A 6 -14.59 12.40 -14.99
CA LEU A 6 -15.29 11.29 -14.34
C LEU A 6 -14.38 10.10 -13.99
N ILE A 7 -13.07 10.21 -14.24
CA ILE A 7 -12.10 9.20 -13.83
C ILE A 7 -11.64 9.50 -12.41
N PRO A 8 -12.09 8.74 -11.39
CA PRO A 8 -11.80 9.08 -9.98
C PRO A 8 -10.33 8.95 -9.61
N SER A 9 -9.51 8.37 -10.49
CA SER A 9 -8.05 8.27 -10.33
C SER A 9 -7.30 9.53 -10.74
N GLU A 10 -7.92 10.47 -11.43
CA GLU A 10 -7.27 11.68 -11.90
C GLU A 10 -7.37 12.83 -10.90
N ASN A 11 -6.34 13.65 -10.85
CA ASN A 11 -6.28 14.86 -10.03
C ASN A 11 -5.29 15.85 -10.63
N PHE A 12 -5.33 17.10 -10.17
CA PHE A 12 -4.45 18.18 -10.61
C PHE A 12 -3.37 18.42 -9.56
N THR A 13 -2.13 18.09 -9.90
CA THR A 13 -0.98 18.35 -9.03
C THR A 13 -0.58 19.83 -9.03
N SER A 14 0.18 20.26 -8.03
CA SER A 14 0.66 21.63 -7.92
C SER A 14 1.89 21.88 -8.80
N VAL A 15 2.12 23.16 -9.15
CA VAL A 15 3.34 23.59 -9.85
C VAL A 15 4.59 23.22 -9.04
N SER A 16 4.55 23.35 -7.72
CA SER A 16 5.67 22.99 -6.84
C SER A 16 6.05 21.51 -6.94
N VAL A 17 5.06 20.61 -7.06
CA VAL A 17 5.32 19.17 -7.29
C VAL A 17 5.97 18.97 -8.67
N MET A 18 5.46 19.62 -9.72
CA MET A 18 6.04 19.52 -11.07
C MET A 18 7.47 20.03 -11.12
N GLN A 19 7.77 21.12 -10.42
CA GLN A 19 9.14 21.68 -10.32
C GLN A 19 10.09 20.70 -9.59
N ALA A 20 9.63 20.04 -8.53
CA ALA A 20 10.43 19.05 -7.83
C ALA A 20 10.71 17.81 -8.70
N VAL A 21 9.72 17.35 -9.48
CA VAL A 21 9.88 16.23 -10.41
C VAL A 21 10.82 16.57 -11.55
N GLY A 22 10.78 17.80 -12.06
CA GLY A 22 11.65 18.31 -13.14
C GLY A 22 12.97 18.95 -12.64
N SER A 23 13.46 18.57 -11.48
CA SER A 23 14.68 19.07 -10.85
C SER A 23 15.93 18.22 -11.18
N GLU A 24 17.06 18.60 -10.62
CA GLU A 24 18.33 17.85 -10.65
C GLU A 24 18.24 16.44 -10.08
N MET A 25 17.17 16.14 -9.33
CA MET A 25 16.88 14.80 -8.82
C MET A 25 16.47 13.81 -9.91
N THR A 26 16.22 14.27 -11.13
CA THR A 26 15.64 13.47 -12.24
C THR A 26 16.45 12.23 -12.58
N ASN A 27 17.79 12.30 -12.51
CA ASN A 27 18.66 11.17 -12.85
C ASN A 27 19.72 10.86 -11.79
N LYS A 28 19.56 11.37 -10.58
CA LYS A 28 20.47 11.08 -9.46
C LYS A 28 20.31 9.63 -8.98
N TYR A 29 21.42 8.92 -8.91
CA TYR A 29 21.47 7.53 -8.43
C TYR A 29 21.67 7.45 -6.92
N SER A 30 20.91 6.57 -6.23
CA SER A 30 20.98 6.40 -4.77
C SER A 30 20.52 5.01 -4.32
N GLU A 31 21.09 3.95 -4.89
CA GLU A 31 20.78 2.58 -4.50
C GLU A 31 21.00 2.35 -3.01
N GLY A 32 20.05 1.68 -2.36
CA GLY A 32 20.00 1.49 -0.93
C GLY A 32 18.98 2.39 -0.25
N TYR A 33 19.20 2.65 1.02
CA TYR A 33 18.30 3.43 1.88
C TYR A 33 19.07 4.53 2.63
N PRO A 34 18.39 5.54 3.20
CA PRO A 34 19.05 6.57 3.97
C PRO A 34 20.02 5.99 5.03
N GLY A 35 21.27 6.48 5.01
CA GLY A 35 22.32 5.98 5.89
C GLY A 35 22.95 4.64 5.47
N ALA A 36 22.42 3.96 4.45
CA ALA A 36 22.89 2.67 3.96
C ALA A 36 22.90 2.64 2.42
N ARG A 37 23.46 3.65 1.79
CA ARG A 37 23.61 3.74 0.33
C ARG A 37 24.81 2.94 -0.15
N TYR A 38 24.72 2.41 -1.36
CA TYR A 38 25.81 1.68 -2.00
C TYR A 38 26.91 2.62 -2.53
N TYR A 39 26.61 3.91 -2.72
CA TYR A 39 27.51 4.92 -3.27
C TYR A 39 27.53 6.16 -2.39
N GLY A 40 28.65 6.88 -2.38
CA GLY A 40 28.79 8.17 -1.72
C GLY A 40 28.07 9.31 -2.47
N GLY A 41 28.03 10.50 -1.87
CA GLY A 41 27.43 11.70 -2.46
C GLY A 41 25.89 11.71 -2.42
N ASN A 42 25.29 11.07 -1.41
CA ASN A 42 23.85 10.95 -1.25
C ASN A 42 23.30 11.65 0.00
N GLU A 43 24.07 12.53 0.64
CA GLU A 43 23.68 13.21 1.88
C GLU A 43 22.36 13.99 1.71
N TYR A 44 22.21 14.72 0.62
CA TYR A 44 21.00 15.50 0.34
C TYR A 44 19.84 14.61 -0.12
N ILE A 45 20.14 13.50 -0.78
CA ILE A 45 19.14 12.49 -1.13
C ILE A 45 18.58 11.84 0.14
N ASP A 46 19.44 11.50 1.10
CA ASP A 46 19.05 10.96 2.40
C ASP A 46 18.13 11.92 3.16
N MET A 47 18.47 13.22 3.12
CA MET A 47 17.62 14.26 3.71
C MET A 47 16.23 14.31 3.03
N ALA A 48 16.19 14.28 1.69
CA ALA A 48 14.94 14.34 0.93
C ALA A 48 14.07 13.10 1.18
N GLU A 49 14.65 11.90 1.13
CA GLU A 49 13.90 10.64 1.38
C GLU A 49 13.43 10.54 2.83
N SER A 50 14.29 10.85 3.80
CA SER A 50 13.90 10.87 5.22
C SER A 50 12.80 11.90 5.50
N LEU A 51 12.86 13.08 4.88
CA LEU A 51 11.80 14.08 4.97
C LEU A 51 10.49 13.56 4.37
N CYS A 52 10.55 12.85 3.24
CA CYS A 52 9.38 12.23 2.62
C CYS A 52 8.75 11.20 3.55
N GLN A 53 9.55 10.31 4.12
CA GLN A 53 9.08 9.30 5.09
C GLN A 53 8.43 9.95 6.32
N LYS A 54 9.07 10.97 6.90
CA LYS A 54 8.54 11.73 8.02
C LYS A 54 7.17 12.32 7.70
N ARG A 55 7.06 13.05 6.57
CA ARG A 55 5.81 13.68 6.14
C ARG A 55 4.71 12.66 5.80
N ALA A 56 5.09 11.48 5.29
CA ALA A 56 4.15 10.40 5.05
C ALA A 56 3.52 9.89 6.36
N LEU A 57 4.32 9.67 7.41
CA LEU A 57 3.80 9.28 8.72
C LEU A 57 2.96 10.41 9.35
N GLU A 58 3.40 11.65 9.28
CA GLU A 58 2.67 12.82 9.79
C GLU A 58 1.31 13.00 9.10
N ALA A 59 1.25 12.86 7.76
CA ALA A 59 0.01 13.03 6.99
C ALA A 59 -1.10 12.06 7.42
N PHE A 60 -0.73 10.89 7.92
CA PHE A 60 -1.67 9.89 8.43
C PHE A 60 -1.66 9.76 9.97
N ARG A 61 -1.01 10.68 10.68
CA ARG A 61 -0.96 10.74 12.15
C ARG A 61 -0.40 9.46 12.78
N LEU A 62 0.62 8.87 12.16
CA LEU A 62 1.19 7.61 12.58
C LEU A 62 2.38 7.83 13.53
N ASP A 63 2.42 7.01 14.58
CA ASP A 63 3.52 6.94 15.52
C ASP A 63 4.73 6.22 14.85
N PRO A 64 5.88 6.91 14.68
CA PRO A 64 7.05 6.32 14.04
C PRO A 64 7.67 5.14 14.83
N ALA A 65 7.29 4.95 16.09
CA ALA A 65 7.67 3.77 16.87
C ALA A 65 6.88 2.52 16.46
N LYS A 66 5.68 2.71 15.89
CA LYS A 66 4.76 1.63 15.53
C LYS A 66 4.61 1.42 14.03
N TRP A 67 4.97 2.41 13.22
CA TRP A 67 4.82 2.39 11.77
C TRP A 67 6.09 2.87 11.07
N GLY A 68 6.46 2.17 10.01
CA GLY A 68 7.44 2.61 9.04
C GLY A 68 6.79 2.79 7.67
N VAL A 69 7.53 3.41 6.75
CA VAL A 69 7.06 3.62 5.37
C VAL A 69 8.22 3.47 4.39
N ASN A 70 7.98 2.71 3.32
CA ASN A 70 8.85 2.70 2.13
C ASN A 70 8.24 3.63 1.09
N VAL A 71 9.03 4.59 0.61
CA VAL A 71 8.62 5.60 -0.38
C VAL A 71 9.27 5.38 -1.76
N GLN A 72 9.99 4.27 -1.94
CA GLN A 72 10.71 3.96 -3.18
C GLN A 72 9.89 3.18 -4.19
N SER A 73 8.73 2.65 -3.82
CA SER A 73 7.88 1.88 -4.73
C SER A 73 7.36 2.74 -5.87
N LEU A 74 7.47 2.23 -7.12
CA LEU A 74 7.25 3.02 -8.34
C LEU A 74 5.78 3.30 -8.63
N SER A 75 4.87 2.42 -8.22
CA SER A 75 3.45 2.50 -8.59
C SER A 75 2.61 1.54 -7.74
N GLY A 76 1.27 1.66 -7.79
CA GLY A 76 0.35 0.88 -6.96
C GLY A 76 0.44 -0.63 -7.19
N SER A 77 0.40 -1.10 -8.44
CA SER A 77 0.53 -2.54 -8.73
C SER A 77 1.88 -3.12 -8.32
N PRO A 78 3.02 -2.50 -8.63
CA PRO A 78 4.31 -2.91 -8.08
C PRO A 78 4.35 -2.94 -6.56
N SER A 79 3.78 -1.95 -5.87
CA SER A 79 3.79 -1.91 -4.40
C SER A 79 3.02 -3.09 -3.79
N ASN A 80 1.85 -3.42 -4.33
CA ASN A 80 1.09 -4.58 -3.88
C ASN A 80 1.87 -5.88 -4.15
N PHE A 81 2.47 -6.03 -5.33
CA PHE A 81 3.27 -7.20 -5.67
C PHE A 81 4.52 -7.32 -4.77
N GLN A 82 5.14 -6.19 -4.42
CA GLN A 82 6.26 -6.15 -3.47
C GLN A 82 5.84 -6.63 -2.08
N VAL A 83 4.67 -6.22 -1.59
CA VAL A 83 4.13 -6.70 -0.31
C VAL A 83 3.88 -8.21 -0.35
N TYR A 84 3.25 -8.72 -1.41
CA TYR A 84 3.01 -10.16 -1.55
C TYR A 84 4.33 -10.94 -1.59
N THR A 85 5.29 -10.48 -2.38
CA THR A 85 6.61 -11.14 -2.50
C THR A 85 7.40 -11.10 -1.20
N ALA A 86 7.28 -10.01 -0.42
CA ALA A 86 7.96 -9.86 0.86
C ALA A 86 7.41 -10.79 1.96
N LEU A 87 6.10 -11.00 1.97
CA LEU A 87 5.41 -11.60 3.11
C LEU A 87 4.85 -13.00 2.84
N LEU A 88 4.79 -13.41 1.59
CA LEU A 88 4.26 -14.70 1.16
C LEU A 88 5.31 -15.49 0.37
N LYS A 89 5.19 -16.80 0.41
CA LYS A 89 5.89 -17.71 -0.52
C LYS A 89 5.09 -17.86 -1.81
N PRO A 90 5.73 -18.20 -2.94
CA PRO A 90 5.01 -18.55 -4.16
C PRO A 90 3.89 -19.56 -3.88
N HIS A 91 2.76 -19.39 -4.56
CA HIS A 91 1.55 -20.22 -4.43
C HIS A 91 0.82 -20.10 -3.07
N GLU A 92 1.26 -19.26 -2.14
CA GLU A 92 0.43 -18.96 -0.98
C GLU A 92 -0.81 -18.16 -1.38
N ARG A 93 -1.85 -18.19 -0.55
CA ARG A 93 -3.22 -17.84 -0.89
C ARG A 93 -3.56 -16.41 -0.49
N ILE A 94 -4.14 -15.66 -1.43
CA ILE A 94 -4.59 -14.28 -1.27
C ILE A 94 -6.10 -14.22 -1.51
N MET A 95 -6.83 -13.49 -0.66
CA MET A 95 -8.22 -13.09 -0.93
C MET A 95 -8.34 -11.59 -1.08
N ALA A 96 -9.14 -11.15 -2.04
CA ALA A 96 -9.38 -9.73 -2.33
C ALA A 96 -10.76 -9.52 -2.96
N LEU A 97 -11.23 -8.28 -3.01
CA LEU A 97 -12.47 -7.95 -3.71
C LEU A 97 -12.34 -8.23 -5.20
N ASP A 98 -13.34 -8.91 -5.78
CA ASP A 98 -13.38 -9.24 -7.19
C ASP A 98 -13.37 -7.97 -8.06
N LEU A 99 -12.64 -7.98 -9.19
CA LEU A 99 -12.55 -6.82 -10.08
C LEU A 99 -13.93 -6.35 -10.58
N PRO A 100 -14.84 -7.24 -11.07
CA PRO A 100 -16.18 -6.84 -11.48
C PRO A 100 -17.04 -6.24 -10.34
N HIS A 101 -16.67 -6.48 -9.10
CA HIS A 101 -17.33 -5.93 -7.91
C HIS A 101 -16.59 -4.71 -7.31
N GLY A 102 -15.66 -4.13 -8.04
CA GLY A 102 -14.94 -2.92 -7.64
C GLY A 102 -13.52 -3.13 -7.14
N GLY A 103 -12.99 -4.36 -7.19
CA GLY A 103 -11.60 -4.65 -6.84
C GLY A 103 -10.57 -4.03 -7.81
N HIS A 104 -9.31 -4.35 -7.63
CA HIS A 104 -8.21 -3.86 -8.48
C HIS A 104 -7.48 -5.04 -9.14
N LEU A 105 -6.94 -4.82 -10.35
CA LEU A 105 -6.18 -5.83 -11.09
C LEU A 105 -5.05 -6.43 -10.26
N SER A 106 -4.29 -5.60 -9.53
CA SER A 106 -3.16 -6.04 -8.71
C SER A 106 -3.54 -6.84 -7.46
N HIS A 107 -4.81 -7.08 -7.24
CA HIS A 107 -5.32 -7.94 -6.17
C HIS A 107 -5.49 -9.41 -6.60
N GLY A 108 -4.98 -9.78 -7.79
CA GLY A 108 -4.94 -11.16 -8.25
C GLY A 108 -6.07 -11.55 -9.20
N TYR A 109 -6.59 -10.60 -9.97
CA TYR A 109 -7.68 -10.86 -10.90
C TYR A 109 -7.34 -11.91 -11.95
N GLN A 110 -8.22 -12.88 -12.09
CA GLN A 110 -8.22 -13.92 -13.13
C GLN A 110 -9.65 -14.27 -13.54
N THR A 111 -9.78 -14.87 -14.71
CA THR A 111 -11.01 -15.45 -15.22
C THR A 111 -10.87 -16.98 -15.28
N ASP A 112 -11.95 -17.68 -15.59
CA ASP A 112 -11.94 -19.14 -15.70
C ASP A 112 -10.93 -19.65 -16.75
N THR A 113 -10.62 -18.81 -17.75
CA THR A 113 -9.78 -19.18 -18.88
C THR A 113 -8.42 -18.47 -18.90
N LYS A 114 -8.22 -17.41 -18.10
CA LYS A 114 -7.02 -16.59 -18.21
C LYS A 114 -6.60 -15.98 -16.87
N LYS A 115 -5.32 -16.13 -16.55
CA LYS A 115 -4.65 -15.39 -15.47
C LYS A 115 -4.26 -14.00 -16.00
N ILE A 116 -5.05 -12.98 -15.67
CA ILE A 116 -4.87 -11.61 -16.21
C ILE A 116 -3.84 -10.85 -15.39
N SER A 117 -3.97 -10.84 -14.06
CA SER A 117 -2.98 -10.25 -13.17
C SER A 117 -1.80 -11.21 -12.98
N ALA A 118 -0.58 -10.70 -13.07
CA ALA A 118 0.62 -11.47 -12.73
C ALA A 118 0.58 -12.04 -11.31
N VAL A 119 -0.08 -11.36 -10.39
CA VAL A 119 -0.30 -11.87 -9.01
C VAL A 119 -0.94 -13.24 -9.01
N SER A 120 -1.92 -13.50 -9.89
CA SER A 120 -2.58 -14.81 -10.01
C SER A 120 -1.70 -15.90 -10.64
N ILE A 121 -0.54 -15.52 -11.22
CA ILE A 121 0.46 -16.48 -11.72
C ILE A 121 1.33 -16.98 -10.57
N PHE A 122 1.76 -16.09 -9.69
CA PHE A 122 2.70 -16.40 -8.60
C PHE A 122 2.01 -16.81 -7.30
N PHE A 123 0.75 -16.42 -7.09
CA PHE A 123 -0.03 -16.69 -5.89
C PHE A 123 -1.38 -17.29 -6.25
N GLU A 124 -1.96 -18.08 -5.35
CA GLU A 124 -3.32 -18.58 -5.52
C GLU A 124 -4.31 -17.52 -5.02
N THR A 125 -5.24 -17.12 -5.89
CA THR A 125 -6.17 -16.03 -5.58
C THR A 125 -7.62 -16.48 -5.59
N MET A 126 -8.39 -16.04 -4.59
CA MET A 126 -9.82 -16.25 -4.51
C MET A 126 -10.50 -14.92 -4.22
N PRO A 127 -11.47 -14.48 -5.06
CA PRO A 127 -12.19 -13.25 -4.79
C PRO A 127 -13.24 -13.40 -3.70
N TYR A 128 -13.49 -12.32 -2.95
CA TYR A 128 -14.75 -12.11 -2.26
C TYR A 128 -15.58 -11.07 -3.03
N ARG A 129 -16.89 -11.01 -2.79
CA ARG A 129 -17.82 -10.25 -3.62
C ARG A 129 -18.76 -9.39 -2.81
N LEU A 130 -19.49 -8.53 -3.51
CA LEU A 130 -20.61 -7.80 -2.93
C LEU A 130 -21.82 -8.70 -2.82
N ASN A 131 -22.68 -8.39 -1.87
CA ASN A 131 -24.09 -8.78 -1.95
C ASN A 131 -24.77 -7.83 -2.94
N GLU A 132 -25.15 -8.32 -4.10
CA GLU A 132 -25.68 -7.52 -5.22
C GLU A 132 -27.00 -6.81 -4.86
N SER A 133 -27.80 -7.38 -3.95
CA SER A 133 -29.05 -6.77 -3.52
C SER A 133 -28.86 -5.53 -2.63
N THR A 134 -27.72 -5.45 -1.92
CA THR A 134 -27.41 -4.36 -0.99
C THR A 134 -26.32 -3.42 -1.48
N GLY A 135 -25.46 -3.89 -2.38
CA GLY A 135 -24.28 -3.17 -2.87
C GLY A 135 -23.14 -3.07 -1.83
N TYR A 136 -23.23 -3.80 -0.73
CA TYR A 136 -22.15 -3.90 0.27
C TYR A 136 -21.36 -5.19 0.12
N ILE A 137 -20.11 -5.17 0.58
CA ILE A 137 -19.30 -6.40 0.68
C ILE A 137 -20.04 -7.44 1.52
N ASP A 138 -20.11 -8.66 0.99
CA ASP A 138 -20.68 -9.79 1.73
C ASP A 138 -19.65 -10.37 2.70
N TYR A 139 -19.58 -9.77 3.89
CA TYR A 139 -18.64 -10.19 4.92
C TYR A 139 -18.92 -11.59 5.47
N ASP A 140 -20.16 -12.04 5.46
CA ASP A 140 -20.51 -13.41 5.88
C ASP A 140 -19.96 -14.44 4.90
N GLN A 141 -20.13 -14.17 3.61
CA GLN A 141 -19.57 -15.03 2.58
C GLN A 141 -18.04 -14.97 2.54
N LEU A 142 -17.43 -13.78 2.77
CA LEU A 142 -15.99 -13.64 2.91
C LEU A 142 -15.46 -14.55 4.05
N GLU A 143 -16.08 -14.52 5.22
CA GLU A 143 -15.65 -15.33 6.37
C GLU A 143 -15.79 -16.85 6.08
N LYS A 144 -16.90 -17.28 5.46
CA LYS A 144 -17.11 -18.67 5.04
C LYS A 144 -16.06 -19.12 4.04
N SER A 145 -15.82 -18.32 3.00
CA SER A 145 -14.83 -18.61 1.97
C SER A 145 -13.41 -18.63 2.53
N ALA A 146 -13.06 -17.70 3.42
CA ALA A 146 -11.75 -17.68 4.08
C ALA A 146 -11.51 -18.93 4.93
N THR A 147 -12.54 -19.48 5.58
CA THR A 147 -12.43 -20.70 6.37
C THR A 147 -12.07 -21.91 5.50
N LEU A 148 -12.61 -21.98 4.27
CA LEU A 148 -12.32 -23.07 3.33
C LEU A 148 -10.99 -22.84 2.59
N PHE A 149 -10.78 -21.64 2.11
CA PHE A 149 -9.61 -21.30 1.29
C PHE A 149 -8.34 -21.11 2.13
N ARG A 150 -8.45 -20.70 3.39
CA ARG A 150 -7.35 -20.47 4.33
C ARG A 150 -6.28 -19.52 3.74
N PRO A 151 -6.64 -18.26 3.43
CA PRO A 151 -5.69 -17.29 2.89
C PRO A 151 -4.58 -17.00 3.89
N LYS A 152 -3.41 -16.64 3.38
CA LYS A 152 -2.29 -16.09 4.16
C LYS A 152 -2.31 -14.57 4.19
N LEU A 153 -3.04 -13.95 3.24
CA LEU A 153 -3.22 -12.51 3.16
C LEU A 153 -4.61 -12.19 2.63
N ILE A 154 -5.26 -11.21 3.24
CA ILE A 154 -6.53 -10.66 2.78
C ILE A 154 -6.33 -9.18 2.47
N VAL A 155 -6.73 -8.76 1.27
CA VAL A 155 -6.66 -7.37 0.83
C VAL A 155 -8.00 -6.69 1.14
N ALA A 156 -7.95 -5.59 1.89
CA ALA A 156 -9.05 -4.66 2.10
C ALA A 156 -8.78 -3.41 1.25
N GLY A 157 -9.33 -3.36 0.04
CA GLY A 157 -9.09 -2.26 -0.88
C GLY A 157 -9.87 -2.43 -2.18
N ALA A 158 -10.14 -1.32 -2.85
CA ALA A 158 -10.92 -1.31 -4.08
C ALA A 158 -10.55 -0.13 -4.98
N SER A 159 -10.89 -0.25 -6.26
CA SER A 159 -10.88 0.86 -7.21
C SER A 159 -12.24 1.54 -7.34
N ALA A 160 -13.32 0.77 -7.30
CA ALA A 160 -14.66 1.23 -7.62
C ALA A 160 -15.71 0.70 -6.62
N TYR A 161 -15.45 0.87 -5.35
CA TYR A 161 -16.36 0.55 -4.25
C TYR A 161 -16.66 1.82 -3.44
N ALA A 162 -17.86 2.35 -3.60
CA ALA A 162 -18.27 3.65 -3.05
C ALA A 162 -18.93 3.53 -1.65
N ARG A 163 -18.46 2.60 -0.82
CA ARG A 163 -18.95 2.37 0.55
C ARG A 163 -17.78 2.28 1.51
N LEU A 164 -18.04 2.47 2.80
CA LEU A 164 -17.05 2.28 3.85
C LEU A 164 -16.74 0.79 4.02
N TYR A 165 -15.47 0.50 4.33
CA TYR A 165 -15.03 -0.84 4.73
C TYR A 165 -15.31 -1.08 6.20
N ASP A 166 -15.79 -2.27 6.54
CA ASP A 166 -15.75 -2.78 7.92
C ASP A 166 -14.39 -3.46 8.17
N TYR A 167 -13.37 -2.64 8.39
CA TYR A 167 -12.01 -3.12 8.68
C TYR A 167 -11.96 -4.02 9.92
N ALA A 168 -12.76 -3.73 10.94
CA ALA A 168 -12.81 -4.53 12.16
C ALA A 168 -13.28 -5.95 11.87
N ARG A 169 -14.25 -6.13 10.98
CA ARG A 169 -14.74 -7.42 10.58
C ARG A 169 -13.74 -8.19 9.73
N ILE A 170 -13.07 -7.53 8.79
CA ILE A 170 -11.99 -8.15 8.01
C ILE A 170 -10.84 -8.56 8.93
N ARG A 171 -10.47 -7.73 9.91
CA ARG A 171 -9.44 -8.05 10.90
C ARG A 171 -9.77 -9.32 11.68
N LYS A 172 -11.01 -9.48 12.14
CA LYS A 172 -11.46 -10.69 12.82
C LYS A 172 -11.32 -11.96 11.96
N VAL A 173 -11.62 -11.84 10.66
CA VAL A 173 -11.41 -12.96 9.71
C VAL A 173 -9.92 -13.26 9.56
N CYS A 174 -9.08 -12.23 9.40
CA CYS A 174 -7.64 -12.40 9.33
C CYS A 174 -7.07 -13.09 10.59
N ASP A 175 -7.52 -12.68 11.78
CA ASP A 175 -7.07 -13.28 13.04
C ASP A 175 -7.42 -14.77 13.13
N LYS A 176 -8.65 -15.14 12.75
CA LYS A 176 -9.08 -16.54 12.69
C LYS A 176 -8.23 -17.38 11.75
N GLN A 177 -7.84 -16.82 10.60
CA GLN A 177 -7.05 -17.52 9.59
C GLN A 177 -5.54 -17.38 9.82
N LYS A 178 -5.09 -16.58 10.79
CA LYS A 178 -3.68 -16.14 10.96
C LYS A 178 -3.14 -15.53 9.68
N ALA A 179 -3.98 -14.75 9.02
CA ALA A 179 -3.67 -14.05 7.78
C ALA A 179 -3.21 -12.61 8.03
N ILE A 180 -2.34 -12.13 7.17
CA ILE A 180 -1.94 -10.72 7.12
C ILE A 180 -3.09 -9.91 6.53
N MET A 181 -3.38 -8.75 7.09
CA MET A 181 -4.32 -7.79 6.53
C MET A 181 -3.56 -6.70 5.81
N LEU A 182 -3.67 -6.66 4.49
CA LEU A 182 -3.20 -5.58 3.64
C LEU A 182 -4.37 -4.64 3.32
N ALA A 183 -4.26 -3.36 3.65
CA ALA A 183 -5.22 -2.37 3.18
C ALA A 183 -4.62 -1.59 1.99
N ASP A 184 -5.29 -1.62 0.85
CA ASP A 184 -4.97 -0.78 -0.30
C ASP A 184 -5.92 0.42 -0.31
N MET A 185 -5.43 1.56 0.18
CA MET A 185 -6.22 2.78 0.30
C MET A 185 -6.01 3.77 -0.86
N ALA A 186 -5.52 3.30 -2.00
CA ALA A 186 -5.14 4.16 -3.13
C ALA A 186 -6.24 5.15 -3.56
N HIS A 187 -7.50 4.73 -3.58
CA HIS A 187 -8.64 5.59 -3.96
C HIS A 187 -9.20 6.45 -2.82
N ILE A 188 -8.88 6.12 -1.57
CA ILE A 188 -9.45 6.80 -0.40
C ILE A 188 -8.38 7.48 0.47
N SER A 189 -7.13 7.48 0.05
CA SER A 189 -6.00 7.97 0.86
C SER A 189 -6.15 9.44 1.28
N GLY A 190 -6.69 10.29 0.43
CA GLY A 190 -6.97 11.69 0.79
C GLY A 190 -8.04 11.81 1.88
N LEU A 191 -9.07 10.97 1.84
CA LEU A 191 -10.13 10.94 2.86
C LEU A 191 -9.60 10.41 4.20
N VAL A 192 -8.71 9.41 4.16
CA VAL A 192 -8.03 8.90 5.36
C VAL A 192 -7.10 9.96 5.94
N ALA A 193 -6.33 10.66 5.10
CA ALA A 193 -5.47 11.76 5.54
C ALA A 193 -6.26 12.91 6.17
N ALA A 194 -7.45 13.21 5.63
CA ALA A 194 -8.36 14.22 6.16
C ALA A 194 -9.15 13.77 7.40
N ASP A 195 -9.02 12.51 7.82
CA ASP A 195 -9.71 11.94 8.98
C ASP A 195 -11.25 11.98 8.90
N VAL A 196 -11.79 11.87 7.69
CA VAL A 196 -13.25 11.96 7.44
C VAL A 196 -13.90 10.60 7.22
N ILE A 197 -13.10 9.52 7.16
CA ILE A 197 -13.54 8.12 7.08
C ILE A 197 -12.71 7.25 8.02
N PRO A 198 -13.19 6.04 8.38
CA PRO A 198 -12.43 5.11 9.21
C PRO A 198 -11.04 4.82 8.65
N SER A 199 -10.04 4.84 9.53
CA SER A 199 -8.64 4.62 9.17
C SER A 199 -8.32 3.12 9.06
N PRO A 200 -7.70 2.66 7.95
CA PRO A 200 -7.22 1.28 7.85
C PRO A 200 -6.05 0.99 8.80
N PHE A 201 -5.31 2.01 9.24
CA PHE A 201 -4.14 1.86 10.10
C PHE A 201 -4.47 1.30 11.50
N ASP A 202 -5.71 1.40 11.94
CA ASP A 202 -6.13 0.82 13.22
C ASP A 202 -6.18 -0.72 13.18
N TYR A 203 -6.34 -1.31 11.99
CA TYR A 203 -6.61 -2.74 11.81
C TYR A 203 -5.59 -3.47 10.94
N ALA A 204 -5.02 -2.81 9.95
CA ALA A 204 -4.14 -3.45 8.97
C ALA A 204 -2.73 -3.70 9.53
N ASP A 205 -2.06 -4.71 8.98
CA ASP A 205 -0.64 -5.00 9.23
C ASP A 205 0.25 -4.18 8.27
N VAL A 206 -0.21 -4.04 7.03
CA VAL A 206 0.44 -3.28 5.95
C VAL A 206 -0.62 -2.44 5.24
N VAL A 207 -0.25 -1.23 4.84
CA VAL A 207 -1.13 -0.34 4.07
C VAL A 207 -0.38 0.15 2.84
N THR A 208 -0.97 0.01 1.66
CA THR A 208 -0.43 0.56 0.41
C THR A 208 -1.28 1.70 -0.08
N THR A 209 -0.67 2.63 -0.80
CA THR A 209 -1.37 3.68 -1.52
C THR A 209 -0.57 4.17 -2.71
N THR A 210 -1.26 4.59 -3.74
CA THR A 210 -0.68 5.46 -4.77
C THR A 210 -0.59 6.88 -4.27
N THR A 211 0.28 7.68 -4.89
CA THR A 211 0.56 9.05 -4.46
C THR A 211 -0.07 10.13 -5.36
N HIS A 212 -0.58 9.72 -6.52
CA HIS A 212 -1.04 10.60 -7.60
C HIS A 212 -2.55 10.75 -7.75
N LYS A 213 -3.34 10.13 -6.87
CA LYS A 213 -4.80 10.26 -6.85
C LYS A 213 -5.24 11.40 -5.94
N SER A 214 -6.02 11.13 -4.90
CA SER A 214 -6.50 12.16 -3.96
C SER A 214 -5.38 12.86 -3.17
N LEU A 215 -4.19 12.26 -3.05
CA LEU A 215 -3.02 12.92 -2.46
C LEU A 215 -2.36 13.98 -3.36
N ARG A 216 -2.76 14.11 -4.63
CA ARG A 216 -2.29 15.10 -5.60
C ARG A 216 -0.77 15.12 -5.83
N GLY A 217 -0.07 14.05 -5.52
CA GLY A 217 1.37 13.92 -5.68
C GLY A 217 1.78 13.46 -7.08
N PRO A 218 3.07 13.24 -7.30
CA PRO A 218 3.59 12.63 -8.52
C PRO A 218 3.18 11.17 -8.59
N ARG A 219 3.32 10.54 -9.76
CA ARG A 219 3.07 9.10 -9.91
C ARG A 219 4.10 8.29 -9.14
N GLY A 220 3.63 7.54 -8.17
CA GLY A 220 4.42 6.72 -7.26
C GLY A 220 3.51 5.95 -6.31
N ALA A 221 4.11 5.33 -5.31
CA ALA A 221 3.38 4.62 -4.27
C ALA A 221 4.14 4.64 -2.94
N MET A 222 3.43 4.34 -1.87
CA MET A 222 3.97 4.15 -0.53
C MET A 222 3.52 2.81 0.03
N ILE A 223 4.39 2.17 0.81
CA ILE A 223 4.09 0.97 1.57
C ILE A 223 4.34 1.26 3.04
N PHE A 224 3.28 1.37 3.81
CA PHE A 224 3.34 1.49 5.27
C PHE A 224 3.29 0.10 5.90
N PHE A 225 4.05 -0.11 6.93
CA PHE A 225 4.13 -1.39 7.63
C PHE A 225 4.25 -1.21 9.14
N ARG A 226 3.66 -2.15 9.90
CA ARG A 226 3.83 -2.18 11.35
C ARG A 226 5.24 -2.55 11.72
N LYS A 227 5.75 -1.92 12.80
CA LYS A 227 7.06 -2.19 13.40
C LYS A 227 6.97 -2.16 14.92
N GLY A 228 8.07 -2.48 15.59
CA GLY A 228 8.11 -2.57 17.04
C GLY A 228 7.53 -3.88 17.57
N LEU A 229 7.00 -3.85 18.79
CA LEU A 229 6.47 -5.03 19.46
C LEU A 229 5.17 -5.50 18.79
N LYS A 230 5.17 -6.77 18.36
CA LYS A 230 3.99 -7.44 17.80
C LYS A 230 3.16 -8.13 18.89
N GLU A 231 3.79 -8.95 19.69
CA GLU A 231 3.13 -9.70 20.75
C GLU A 231 4.15 -10.21 21.79
N ILE A 232 3.64 -10.61 22.94
CA ILE A 232 4.41 -11.39 23.90
C ILE A 232 3.97 -12.85 23.74
N ASN A 233 4.91 -13.74 23.43
CA ASN A 233 4.62 -15.15 23.20
C ASN A 233 4.27 -15.89 24.52
N LYS A 234 3.86 -17.15 24.41
CA LYS A 234 3.48 -17.98 25.56
C LYS A 234 4.62 -18.20 26.56
N GLN A 235 5.86 -17.98 26.16
CA GLN A 235 7.07 -18.07 27.00
C GLN A 235 7.45 -16.73 27.64
N GLY A 236 6.63 -15.67 27.45
CA GLY A 236 6.90 -14.33 27.97
C GLY A 236 7.94 -13.53 27.19
N GLN A 237 8.33 -13.98 25.99
CA GLN A 237 9.33 -13.31 25.15
C GLN A 237 8.64 -12.33 24.21
N GLU A 238 9.27 -11.19 24.01
CA GLU A 238 8.84 -10.19 23.01
C GLU A 238 9.07 -10.71 21.59
N VAL A 239 8.03 -10.64 20.77
CA VAL A 239 8.09 -10.92 19.33
C VAL A 239 7.91 -9.61 18.59
N MET A 240 8.93 -9.22 17.81
CA MET A 240 8.91 -7.99 17.04
C MET A 240 8.31 -8.23 15.64
N TYR A 241 7.74 -7.17 15.06
CA TYR A 241 7.44 -7.20 13.64
C TYR A 241 8.73 -7.25 12.81
N ASP A 242 8.74 -8.03 11.75
CA ASP A 242 9.86 -8.18 10.80
C ASP A 242 9.54 -7.63 9.40
N TYR A 243 8.47 -6.85 9.29
CA TYR A 243 7.96 -6.35 8.00
C TYR A 243 8.89 -5.31 7.37
N GLU A 244 9.55 -4.46 8.18
CA GLU A 244 10.46 -3.44 7.69
C GLU A 244 11.57 -4.03 6.83
N ASP A 245 12.30 -5.00 7.36
CA ASP A 245 13.42 -5.64 6.64
C ASP A 245 12.90 -6.39 5.41
N LYS A 246 11.84 -7.17 5.54
CA LYS A 246 11.28 -7.96 4.44
C LYS A 246 10.79 -7.08 3.30
N ILE A 247 10.04 -6.02 3.58
CA ILE A 247 9.49 -5.12 2.57
C ILE A 247 10.60 -4.31 1.92
N ASN A 248 11.49 -3.72 2.72
CA ASN A 248 12.58 -2.92 2.18
C ASN A 248 13.53 -3.75 1.30
N GLN A 249 13.91 -4.95 1.72
CA GLN A 249 14.74 -5.84 0.90
C GLN A 249 14.03 -6.30 -0.39
N THR A 250 12.72 -6.47 -0.35
CA THR A 250 11.95 -6.85 -1.52
C THR A 250 11.80 -5.69 -2.50
N VAL A 251 11.64 -4.46 -2.02
CA VAL A 251 11.63 -3.27 -2.88
C VAL A 251 13.02 -3.08 -3.51
N PHE A 252 14.05 -2.98 -2.70
CA PHE A 252 15.44 -2.89 -3.14
C PHE A 252 16.33 -3.79 -2.25
N PRO A 253 17.12 -4.67 -2.82
CA PRO A 253 17.41 -4.87 -4.25
C PRO A 253 16.49 -5.90 -4.95
N GLY A 254 15.45 -6.38 -4.29
CA GLY A 254 14.67 -7.54 -4.77
C GLY A 254 13.97 -7.32 -6.11
N LEU A 255 13.21 -6.25 -6.26
CA LEU A 255 12.37 -5.99 -7.44
C LEU A 255 12.67 -4.67 -8.16
N GLN A 256 13.38 -3.74 -7.53
CA GLN A 256 13.77 -2.45 -8.11
C GLN A 256 15.28 -2.22 -7.97
N GLY A 257 15.83 -1.33 -8.81
CA GLY A 257 17.18 -0.77 -8.70
C GLY A 257 17.16 0.61 -8.06
N GLY A 258 17.84 1.59 -8.67
CA GLY A 258 17.94 2.95 -8.15
C GLY A 258 16.58 3.60 -7.93
N PRO A 259 16.37 4.23 -6.78
CA PRO A 259 15.13 4.95 -6.50
C PRO A 259 14.90 6.12 -7.46
N HIS A 260 13.64 6.45 -7.71
CA HIS A 260 13.26 7.62 -8.49
C HIS A 260 13.22 8.86 -7.59
N ASN A 261 14.36 9.50 -7.39
CA ASN A 261 14.50 10.58 -6.43
C ASN A 261 13.66 11.83 -6.77
N HIS A 262 13.42 12.11 -8.04
CA HIS A 262 12.52 13.17 -8.47
C HIS A 262 11.08 12.91 -8.02
N THR A 263 10.61 11.67 -8.09
CA THR A 263 9.29 11.27 -7.59
C THR A 263 9.22 11.39 -6.07
N ILE A 264 10.23 10.89 -5.34
CA ILE A 264 10.28 10.94 -3.88
C ILE A 264 10.29 12.40 -3.40
N THR A 265 11.08 13.27 -4.07
CA THR A 265 11.13 14.71 -3.75
C THR A 265 9.78 15.38 -4.03
N GLY A 266 9.17 15.10 -5.18
CA GLY A 266 7.83 15.60 -5.51
C GLY A 266 6.77 15.12 -4.52
N LEU A 267 6.86 13.88 -4.06
CA LEU A 267 5.99 13.34 -3.02
C LEU A 267 6.18 14.06 -1.68
N ALA A 268 7.42 14.35 -1.28
CA ALA A 268 7.68 15.11 -0.05
C ALA A 268 7.04 16.52 -0.10
N VAL A 269 7.00 17.16 -1.29
CA VAL A 269 6.31 18.44 -1.50
C VAL A 269 4.79 18.26 -1.38
N ALA A 270 4.22 17.24 -2.05
CA ALA A 270 2.78 16.98 -2.01
C ALA A 270 2.27 16.67 -0.59
N LEU A 271 2.99 15.83 0.16
CA LEU A 271 2.64 15.48 1.54
C LEU A 271 2.63 16.68 2.47
N LYS A 272 3.52 17.67 2.25
CA LYS A 272 3.46 18.95 2.99
C LYS A 272 2.16 19.72 2.72
N GLN A 273 1.64 19.63 1.49
CA GLN A 273 0.40 20.32 1.11
C GLN A 273 -0.86 19.58 1.61
N VAL A 274 -0.79 18.29 1.84
CA VAL A 274 -1.89 17.48 2.39
C VAL A 274 -2.10 17.78 3.89
N GLY A 275 -1.05 18.11 4.62
CA GLY A 275 -1.09 18.38 6.06
C GLY A 275 -1.42 19.84 6.43
N ASN A 276 -1.72 20.69 5.45
CA ASN A 276 -2.16 22.07 5.63
C ASN A 276 -3.58 22.22 5.09
#